data_f63320b25024d354ac4e6ac20c5474bf
#
_entry.id   f63320b25024d354ac4e6ac20c5474bf
#
_cell.length_a   1.000
_cell.length_b   1.000
_cell.length_c   1.000
_cell.angle_alpha   90.00
_cell.angle_beta   90.00
_cell.angle_gamma   90.00
#
_symmetry.space_group_name_H-M   'P 1'
#
loop_
_entity.id
_entity.type
_entity.pdbx_description
1 polymer ?
#
loop_
_entity_poly.entity_id
_entity_poly.type
_entity_poly.pdbx_seq_one_letter_code
_entity_poly.pdbx_strand_id
1 'polypeptide(L)'
;MTLAFGYVRASTQEEVKQGSNGRQKAEIQKYAKAKGYDVEFFEDKAKSGKNTQRPEFERMLKSLDRQPKLIIVSKIDRFARSLSDLLKTLEFLNEKGIGFVSVNDSGIDTTTPNGRLLLQILGAFAEFERNMINYRTKEGREQALSKGIKFGRPSLKTRSGYFMDKKKVMELRNRGLSARAIAKTIGCSITPVLRIIKENSDSI
;
A
#
# COMPACT_ATOMS: atom_id res chain seq x y z
N MET A 1 -25.86 2.18 27.46
CA MET A 1 -25.27 1.17 26.56
C MET A 1 -23.86 1.62 26.21
N THR A 2 -22.93 0.71 26.04
CA THR A 2 -21.53 1.05 25.73
C THR A 2 -21.37 1.24 24.23
N LEU A 3 -20.74 2.34 23.80
CA LEU A 3 -20.54 2.66 22.38
C LEU A 3 -19.59 1.66 21.73
N ALA A 4 -20.00 1.16 20.54
CA ALA A 4 -19.15 0.41 19.61
C ALA A 4 -19.23 1.01 18.22
N PHE A 5 -18.19 0.85 17.41
CA PHE A 5 -18.20 1.21 16.01
C PHE A 5 -18.34 -0.04 15.13
N GLY A 6 -19.30 -0.01 14.21
CA GLY A 6 -19.50 -1.04 13.21
C GLY A 6 -18.96 -0.58 11.87
N TYR A 7 -17.97 -1.30 11.30
CA TYR A 7 -17.47 -0.98 9.97
C TYR A 7 -17.93 -1.99 8.93
N VAL A 8 -18.46 -1.49 7.83
CA VAL A 8 -18.94 -2.30 6.71
C VAL A 8 -18.38 -1.78 5.39
N ARG A 9 -18.05 -2.71 4.49
CA ARG A 9 -17.52 -2.37 3.17
C ARG A 9 -17.99 -3.36 2.11
N ALA A 10 -18.46 -2.85 0.97
CA ALA A 10 -18.63 -3.62 -0.25
C ALA A 10 -17.43 -3.38 -1.18
N SER A 11 -16.91 -4.44 -1.80
CA SER A 11 -15.76 -4.37 -2.70
C SER A 11 -16.17 -4.08 -4.15
N THR A 12 -17.39 -4.47 -4.55
CA THR A 12 -17.90 -4.32 -5.90
C THR A 12 -19.32 -3.73 -5.90
N GLN A 13 -19.73 -3.16 -7.03
CA GLN A 13 -21.11 -2.68 -7.20
C GLN A 13 -22.12 -3.82 -7.18
N GLU A 14 -21.72 -5.03 -7.59
CA GLU A 14 -22.56 -6.22 -7.51
C GLU A 14 -22.86 -6.62 -6.07
N GLU A 15 -21.84 -6.57 -5.19
CA GLU A 15 -22.03 -6.79 -3.75
C GLU A 15 -22.99 -5.78 -3.14
N VAL A 16 -22.93 -4.50 -3.58
CA VAL A 16 -23.88 -3.46 -3.13
C VAL A 16 -25.31 -3.80 -3.58
N LYS A 17 -25.48 -4.17 -4.86
CA LYS A 17 -26.80 -4.56 -5.42
C LYS A 17 -27.36 -5.80 -4.73
N GLN A 18 -26.53 -6.74 -4.33
CA GLN A 18 -26.90 -7.97 -3.60
C GLN A 18 -27.16 -7.73 -2.10
N GLY A 19 -27.13 -6.49 -1.63
CA GLY A 19 -27.41 -6.15 -0.24
C GLY A 19 -26.34 -6.60 0.75
N SER A 20 -25.09 -6.79 0.31
CA SER A 20 -23.96 -7.23 1.15
C SER A 20 -23.77 -6.37 2.39
N ASN A 21 -23.85 -5.03 2.25
CA ASN A 21 -23.71 -4.12 3.38
C ASN A 21 -24.86 -4.28 4.39
N GLY A 22 -26.07 -4.53 3.93
CA GLY A 22 -27.23 -4.80 4.79
C GLY A 22 -27.02 -6.07 5.63
N ARG A 23 -26.53 -7.14 5.02
CA ARG A 23 -26.20 -8.39 5.73
C ARG A 23 -25.10 -8.19 6.76
N GLN A 24 -24.01 -7.52 6.40
CA GLN A 24 -22.94 -7.19 7.33
C GLN A 24 -23.45 -6.37 8.53
N LYS A 25 -24.27 -5.36 8.29
CA LYS A 25 -24.90 -4.56 9.37
C LYS A 25 -25.76 -5.42 10.30
N ALA A 26 -26.59 -6.31 9.73
CA ALA A 26 -27.44 -7.19 10.52
C ALA A 26 -26.63 -8.14 11.41
N GLU A 27 -25.54 -8.72 10.90
CA GLU A 27 -24.61 -9.57 11.66
C GLU A 27 -23.95 -8.82 12.81
N ILE A 28 -23.40 -7.63 12.53
CA ILE A 28 -22.77 -6.76 13.52
C ILE A 28 -23.79 -6.34 14.58
N GLN A 29 -24.98 -5.93 14.17
CA GLN A 29 -26.05 -5.50 15.07
C GLN A 29 -26.50 -6.65 15.98
N LYS A 30 -26.64 -7.85 15.44
CA LYS A 30 -26.99 -9.06 16.21
C LYS A 30 -25.94 -9.34 17.30
N TYR A 31 -24.67 -9.32 16.92
CA TYR A 31 -23.55 -9.51 17.86
C TYR A 31 -23.54 -8.43 18.95
N ALA A 32 -23.61 -7.17 18.54
CA ALA A 32 -23.58 -6.03 19.45
C ALA A 32 -24.74 -6.05 20.46
N LYS A 33 -25.97 -6.33 19.99
CA LYS A 33 -27.14 -6.45 20.85
C LYS A 33 -26.96 -7.57 21.88
N ALA A 34 -26.45 -8.72 21.50
CA ALA A 34 -26.20 -9.85 22.39
C ALA A 34 -25.13 -9.52 23.48
N LYS A 35 -24.24 -8.56 23.21
CA LYS A 35 -23.18 -8.11 24.12
C LYS A 35 -23.48 -6.77 24.83
N GLY A 36 -24.64 -6.16 24.58
CA GLY A 36 -25.07 -4.91 25.23
C GLY A 36 -24.37 -3.65 24.68
N TYR A 37 -23.89 -3.67 23.45
CA TYR A 37 -23.32 -2.53 22.76
C TYR A 37 -24.34 -1.76 21.93
N ASP A 38 -24.16 -0.43 21.88
CA ASP A 38 -24.82 0.46 20.94
C ASP A 38 -23.87 0.75 19.78
N VAL A 39 -24.32 0.57 18.51
CA VAL A 39 -23.43 0.57 17.35
C VAL A 39 -23.68 1.77 16.46
N GLU A 40 -22.63 2.58 16.27
CA GLU A 40 -22.56 3.56 15.18
C GLU A 40 -21.87 2.94 13.97
N PHE A 41 -22.51 3.05 12.79
CA PHE A 41 -21.99 2.44 11.56
C PHE A 41 -21.21 3.42 10.69
N PHE A 42 -20.08 2.91 10.17
CA PHE A 42 -19.26 3.54 9.14
C PHE A 42 -19.30 2.66 7.89
N GLU A 43 -19.76 3.21 6.77
CA GLU A 43 -20.04 2.42 5.57
C GLU A 43 -19.32 2.94 4.35
N ASP A 44 -18.32 2.22 3.87
CA ASP A 44 -17.67 2.45 2.60
C ASP A 44 -18.37 1.64 1.49
N LYS A 45 -19.01 2.37 0.56
CA LYS A 45 -19.64 1.78 -0.63
C LYS A 45 -18.63 1.66 -1.76
N ALA A 46 -18.70 0.56 -2.51
CA ALA A 46 -17.89 0.41 -3.72
C ALA A 46 -18.20 1.54 -4.70
N LYS A 47 -17.18 2.35 -5.02
CA LYS A 47 -17.23 3.27 -6.16
C LYS A 47 -16.65 2.55 -7.37
N SER A 48 -17.23 2.79 -8.56
CA SER A 48 -16.73 2.25 -9.83
C SER A 48 -15.27 2.69 -10.05
N GLY A 49 -14.39 1.73 -10.39
CA GLY A 49 -13.00 1.99 -10.72
C GLY A 49 -12.01 1.65 -9.63
N LYS A 50 -10.73 1.84 -9.92
CA LYS A 50 -9.58 1.55 -9.03
C LYS A 50 -9.48 2.43 -7.78
N ASN A 51 -10.56 3.11 -7.39
CA ASN A 51 -10.53 4.01 -6.24
C ASN A 51 -10.55 3.22 -4.94
N THR A 52 -9.37 3.12 -4.34
CA THR A 52 -9.13 2.42 -3.08
C THR A 52 -9.36 3.30 -1.85
N GLN A 53 -9.89 4.51 -2.01
CA GLN A 53 -10.17 5.42 -0.90
C GLN A 53 -11.28 4.85 0.00
N ARG A 54 -11.09 5.00 1.30
CA ARG A 54 -11.96 4.52 2.36
C ARG A 54 -12.34 5.67 3.30
N PRO A 55 -13.12 6.66 2.82
CA PRO A 55 -13.37 7.88 3.59
C PRO A 55 -14.08 7.61 4.92
N GLU A 56 -14.96 6.62 4.96
CA GLU A 56 -15.66 6.26 6.19
C GLU A 56 -14.76 5.51 7.17
N PHE A 57 -13.83 4.70 6.68
CA PHE A 57 -12.79 4.11 7.53
C PHE A 57 -11.90 5.19 8.15
N GLU A 58 -11.46 6.16 7.36
CA GLU A 58 -10.67 7.29 7.88
C GLU A 58 -11.48 8.13 8.86
N ARG A 59 -12.78 8.37 8.60
CA ARG A 59 -13.68 9.06 9.51
C ARG A 59 -13.83 8.29 10.82
N MET A 60 -13.98 6.97 10.76
CA MET A 60 -14.04 6.10 11.92
C MET A 60 -12.77 6.24 12.78
N LEU A 61 -11.57 6.17 12.16
CA LEU A 61 -10.30 6.31 12.89
C LEU A 61 -10.14 7.70 13.53
N LYS A 62 -10.61 8.76 12.87
CA LYS A 62 -10.63 10.12 13.44
C LYS A 62 -11.63 10.27 14.59
N SER A 63 -12.66 9.44 14.62
CA SER A 63 -13.70 9.45 15.65
C SER A 63 -13.36 8.61 16.88
N LEU A 64 -12.16 7.99 16.96
CA LEU A 64 -11.76 7.17 18.10
C LEU A 64 -11.61 7.97 19.41
N ASP A 65 -11.47 9.29 19.34
CA ASP A 65 -11.46 10.17 20.51
C ASP A 65 -12.79 10.14 21.28
N ARG A 66 -13.87 9.67 20.66
CA ARG A 66 -15.15 9.37 21.30
C ARG A 66 -15.12 8.11 22.17
N GLN A 67 -13.95 7.46 22.25
CA GLN A 67 -13.66 6.28 23.05
C GLN A 67 -14.68 5.13 22.90
N PRO A 68 -14.94 4.64 21.66
CA PRO A 68 -15.72 3.42 21.51
C PRO A 68 -15.00 2.27 22.22
N LYS A 69 -15.75 1.41 22.89
CA LYS A 69 -15.16 0.26 23.58
C LYS A 69 -14.66 -0.80 22.62
N LEU A 70 -15.31 -0.89 21.44
CA LEU A 70 -15.10 -1.98 20.49
C LEU A 70 -15.31 -1.52 19.04
N ILE A 71 -14.48 -2.02 18.14
CA ILE A 71 -14.76 -2.00 16.69
C ILE A 71 -15.23 -3.40 16.28
N ILE A 72 -16.33 -3.48 15.57
CA ILE A 72 -16.96 -4.72 15.15
C ILE A 72 -17.05 -4.74 13.62
N VAL A 73 -16.59 -5.82 13.02
CA VAL A 73 -16.70 -6.09 11.58
C VAL A 73 -17.32 -7.46 11.32
N SER A 74 -17.88 -7.67 10.15
CA SER A 74 -18.40 -9.00 9.79
C SER A 74 -17.27 -9.97 9.46
N LYS A 75 -16.26 -9.51 8.69
CA LYS A 75 -15.05 -10.26 8.31
C LYS A 75 -13.83 -9.34 8.20
N ILE A 76 -12.64 -9.92 8.39
CA ILE A 76 -11.36 -9.20 8.32
C ILE A 76 -11.13 -8.58 6.94
N ASP A 77 -11.50 -9.26 5.85
CA ASP A 77 -11.31 -8.79 4.47
C ASP A 77 -12.08 -7.49 4.18
N ARG A 78 -13.11 -7.21 4.96
CA ARG A 78 -13.84 -5.92 4.92
C ARG A 78 -13.07 -4.80 5.62
N PHE A 79 -12.28 -5.14 6.63
CA PHE A 79 -11.55 -4.20 7.47
C PHE A 79 -10.15 -3.88 6.93
N ALA A 80 -9.35 -4.89 6.63
CA ALA A 80 -7.96 -4.74 6.19
C ALA A 80 -7.74 -5.25 4.76
N ARG A 81 -6.71 -4.74 4.09
CA ARG A 81 -6.31 -5.15 2.73
C ARG A 81 -5.23 -6.22 2.73
N SER A 82 -4.50 -6.31 3.81
CA SER A 82 -3.44 -7.28 4.04
C SER A 82 -3.34 -7.60 5.51
N LEU A 83 -2.71 -8.72 5.83
CA LEU A 83 -2.44 -9.09 7.22
C LEU A 83 -1.58 -8.03 7.93
N SER A 84 -0.56 -7.49 7.26
CA SER A 84 0.28 -6.41 7.81
C SER A 84 -0.51 -5.13 8.12
N ASP A 85 -1.50 -4.79 7.30
CA ASP A 85 -2.38 -3.63 7.49
C ASP A 85 -3.33 -3.86 8.67
N LEU A 86 -3.89 -5.07 8.78
CA LEU A 86 -4.68 -5.49 9.93
C LEU A 86 -3.90 -5.33 11.24
N LEU A 87 -2.73 -5.93 11.31
CA LEU A 87 -1.93 -5.96 12.54
C LEU A 87 -1.55 -4.55 13.01
N LYS A 88 -1.10 -3.69 12.11
CA LYS A 88 -0.80 -2.28 12.44
C LYS A 88 -2.01 -1.54 12.97
N THR A 89 -3.19 -1.77 12.34
CA THR A 89 -4.41 -1.11 12.80
C THR A 89 -4.84 -1.64 14.16
N LEU A 90 -4.72 -2.95 14.40
CA LEU A 90 -5.06 -3.56 15.69
C LEU A 90 -4.10 -3.12 16.82
N GLU A 91 -2.81 -2.98 16.53
CA GLU A 91 -1.83 -2.42 17.46
C GLU A 91 -2.19 -0.99 17.87
N PHE A 92 -2.48 -0.14 16.89
CA PHE A 92 -2.96 1.23 17.11
C PHE A 92 -4.26 1.28 17.95
N LEU A 93 -5.22 0.38 17.70
CA LEU A 93 -6.44 0.30 18.50
C LEU A 93 -6.16 -0.16 19.93
N ASN A 94 -5.26 -1.11 20.11
CA ASN A 94 -4.86 -1.62 21.41
C ASN A 94 -4.16 -0.53 22.26
N GLU A 95 -3.31 0.30 21.65
CA GLU A 95 -2.70 1.47 22.32
C GLU A 95 -3.75 2.47 22.83
N LYS A 96 -4.88 2.59 22.11
CA LYS A 96 -6.02 3.41 22.53
C LYS A 96 -6.99 2.69 23.48
N GLY A 97 -6.73 1.45 23.87
CA GLY A 97 -7.60 0.65 24.72
C GLY A 97 -8.90 0.21 24.06
N ILE A 98 -8.96 0.20 22.71
CA ILE A 98 -10.15 -0.14 21.93
C ILE A 98 -10.03 -1.58 21.45
N GLY A 99 -11.05 -2.40 21.77
CA GLY A 99 -11.15 -3.78 21.30
C GLY A 99 -11.52 -3.88 19.82
N PHE A 100 -11.24 -5.05 19.24
CA PHE A 100 -11.64 -5.38 17.87
C PHE A 100 -12.21 -6.80 17.80
N VAL A 101 -13.30 -6.96 17.07
CA VAL A 101 -13.95 -8.27 16.85
C VAL A 101 -14.35 -8.44 15.39
N SER A 102 -14.03 -9.59 14.82
CA SER A 102 -14.61 -10.08 13.57
C SER A 102 -15.66 -11.16 13.87
N VAL A 103 -16.91 -10.90 13.47
CA VAL A 103 -18.05 -11.76 13.86
C VAL A 103 -17.98 -13.15 13.22
N ASN A 104 -17.57 -13.21 11.95
CA ASN A 104 -17.55 -14.44 11.16
C ASN A 104 -16.17 -15.08 11.02
N ASP A 105 -15.11 -14.45 11.51
CA ASP A 105 -13.77 -15.04 11.54
C ASP A 105 -13.50 -15.58 12.94
N SER A 106 -13.56 -16.90 13.07
CA SER A 106 -13.40 -17.58 14.36
C SER A 106 -12.08 -17.23 15.05
N GLY A 107 -12.17 -16.78 16.30
CA GLY A 107 -11.00 -16.49 17.13
C GLY A 107 -10.40 -15.09 16.99
N ILE A 108 -10.89 -14.22 16.09
CA ILE A 108 -10.42 -12.85 15.96
C ILE A 108 -11.24 -11.92 16.87
N ASP A 109 -10.87 -11.92 18.14
CA ASP A 109 -11.45 -11.09 19.19
C ASP A 109 -10.35 -10.63 20.15
N THR A 110 -9.90 -9.38 20.01
CA THR A 110 -8.83 -8.82 20.86
C THR A 110 -9.23 -8.63 22.31
N THR A 111 -10.53 -8.75 22.63
CA THR A 111 -11.00 -8.63 24.02
C THR A 111 -10.72 -9.91 24.82
N THR A 112 -10.46 -11.02 24.13
CA THR A 112 -10.16 -12.33 24.74
C THR A 112 -8.65 -12.62 24.76
N PRO A 113 -8.14 -13.37 25.76
CA PRO A 113 -6.75 -13.81 25.77
C PRO A 113 -6.37 -14.64 24.54
N ASN A 114 -7.25 -15.55 24.13
CA ASN A 114 -7.02 -16.44 22.98
C ASN A 114 -6.95 -15.65 21.67
N GLY A 115 -7.82 -14.67 21.48
CA GLY A 115 -7.80 -13.82 20.27
C GLY A 115 -6.53 -12.96 20.21
N ARG A 116 -6.07 -12.44 21.33
CA ARG A 116 -4.77 -11.72 21.41
C ARG A 116 -3.61 -12.64 21.06
N LEU A 117 -3.56 -13.84 21.61
CA LEU A 117 -2.52 -14.83 21.29
C LEU A 117 -2.53 -15.19 19.80
N LEU A 118 -3.70 -15.42 19.21
CA LEU A 118 -3.83 -15.71 17.78
C LEU A 118 -3.26 -14.59 16.92
N LEU A 119 -3.56 -13.33 17.27
CA LEU A 119 -3.02 -12.17 16.55
C LEU A 119 -1.50 -12.04 16.68
N GLN A 120 -0.93 -12.35 17.83
CA GLN A 120 0.53 -12.38 18.01
C GLN A 120 1.19 -13.45 17.12
N ILE A 121 0.59 -14.63 17.03
CA ILE A 121 1.06 -15.71 16.14
C ILE A 121 0.99 -15.28 14.67
N LEU A 122 -0.13 -14.67 14.25
CA LEU A 122 -0.29 -14.16 12.90
C LEU A 122 0.71 -13.04 12.58
N GLY A 123 1.03 -12.20 13.56
CA GLY A 123 2.04 -11.15 13.45
C GLY A 123 3.43 -11.72 13.23
N ALA A 124 3.84 -12.67 14.04
CA ALA A 124 5.11 -13.37 13.88
C ALA A 124 5.21 -14.09 12.53
N PHE A 125 4.12 -14.69 12.05
CA PHE A 125 4.09 -15.33 10.75
C PHE A 125 4.23 -14.33 9.60
N ALA A 126 3.54 -13.19 9.66
CA ALA A 126 3.66 -12.13 8.65
C ALA A 126 5.08 -11.53 8.58
N GLU A 127 5.73 -11.39 9.72
CA GLU A 127 7.13 -10.96 9.79
C GLU A 127 8.07 -12.02 9.21
N PHE A 128 7.87 -13.28 9.53
CA PHE A 128 8.62 -14.40 8.96
C PHE A 128 8.50 -14.44 7.43
N GLU A 129 7.28 -14.35 6.87
CA GLU A 129 7.09 -14.32 5.42
C GLU A 129 7.85 -13.14 4.77
N ARG A 130 7.78 -11.94 5.36
CA ARG A 130 8.50 -10.77 4.85
C ARG A 130 10.02 -11.00 4.86
N ASN A 131 10.54 -11.57 5.94
CA ASN A 131 11.96 -11.88 6.07
C ASN A 131 12.40 -12.92 5.04
N MET A 132 11.58 -13.94 4.79
CA MET A 132 11.85 -14.96 3.75
C MET A 132 11.85 -14.37 2.34
N ILE A 133 10.93 -13.46 2.03
CA ILE A 133 10.92 -12.75 0.73
C ILE A 133 12.19 -11.91 0.56
N ASN A 134 12.57 -11.16 1.60
CA ASN A 134 13.79 -10.35 1.60
C ASN A 134 15.04 -11.21 1.42
N TYR A 135 15.11 -12.33 2.13
CA TYR A 135 16.22 -13.29 2.03
C TYR A 135 16.36 -13.83 0.59
N ARG A 136 15.28 -14.35 0.01
CA ARG A 136 15.27 -14.85 -1.38
C ARG A 136 15.61 -13.76 -2.39
N THR A 137 15.12 -12.54 -2.18
CA THR A 137 15.44 -11.40 -3.05
C THR A 137 16.92 -11.03 -2.97
N LYS A 138 17.52 -11.07 -1.77
CA LYS A 138 18.94 -10.83 -1.56
C LYS A 138 19.80 -11.89 -2.25
N GLU A 139 19.51 -13.17 -2.05
CA GLU A 139 20.19 -14.27 -2.74
C GLU A 139 20.08 -14.16 -4.26
N GLY A 140 18.88 -13.90 -4.79
CA GLY A 140 18.69 -13.72 -6.24
C GLY A 140 19.47 -12.51 -6.78
N ARG A 141 19.59 -11.44 -5.99
CA ARG A 141 20.41 -10.27 -6.36
C ARG A 141 21.91 -10.60 -6.37
N GLU A 142 22.39 -11.32 -5.37
CA GLU A 142 23.80 -11.75 -5.29
C GLU A 142 24.17 -12.68 -6.44
N GLN A 143 23.31 -13.63 -6.77
CA GLN A 143 23.48 -14.50 -7.94
C GLN A 143 23.48 -13.72 -9.27
N ALA A 144 22.63 -12.73 -9.40
CA ALA A 144 22.59 -11.90 -10.61
C ALA A 144 23.86 -11.02 -10.72
N LEU A 145 24.37 -10.49 -9.62
CA LEU A 145 25.62 -9.74 -9.56
C LEU A 145 26.81 -10.62 -9.94
N SER A 146 26.88 -11.86 -9.44
CA SER A 146 27.94 -12.81 -9.81
C SER A 146 27.95 -13.17 -11.30
N LYS A 147 26.77 -13.12 -11.95
CA LYS A 147 26.63 -13.26 -13.41
C LYS A 147 26.89 -11.96 -14.20
N GLY A 148 27.37 -10.90 -13.53
CA GLY A 148 27.68 -9.62 -14.17
C GLY A 148 26.47 -8.72 -14.47
N ILE A 149 25.29 -9.06 -13.98
CA ILE A 149 24.09 -8.24 -14.18
C ILE A 149 24.20 -6.99 -13.31
N LYS A 150 24.10 -5.83 -13.94
CA LYS A 150 24.11 -4.52 -13.26
C LYS A 150 22.69 -4.10 -12.96
N PHE A 151 22.38 -3.90 -11.68
CA PHE A 151 21.11 -3.34 -11.23
C PHE A 151 21.09 -1.82 -11.35
N GLY A 152 19.90 -1.26 -11.37
CA GLY A 152 19.67 0.17 -11.42
C GLY A 152 19.10 0.62 -12.76
N ARG A 153 18.97 1.92 -12.93
CA ARG A 153 18.47 2.49 -14.18
C ARG A 153 19.46 2.20 -15.30
N PRO A 154 19.02 1.60 -16.43
CA PRO A 154 19.91 1.37 -17.56
C PRO A 154 20.61 2.65 -18.01
N SER A 155 21.90 2.55 -18.38
CA SER A 155 22.60 3.70 -18.93
C SER A 155 21.95 4.11 -20.25
N LEU A 156 22.13 5.38 -20.64
CA LEU A 156 21.59 5.89 -21.92
C LEU A 156 22.06 5.08 -23.12
N LYS A 157 23.20 4.36 -23.01
CA LYS A 157 23.73 3.47 -24.06
C LYS A 157 22.93 2.18 -24.24
N THR A 158 22.29 1.67 -23.19
CA THR A 158 21.57 0.39 -23.19
C THR A 158 20.05 0.53 -23.31
N ARG A 159 19.52 1.75 -23.27
CA ARG A 159 18.10 2.01 -23.44
C ARG A 159 17.78 1.90 -24.93
N SER A 160 17.07 0.82 -25.33
CA SER A 160 16.67 0.59 -26.71
C SER A 160 16.01 1.83 -27.33
N GLY A 161 16.56 2.33 -28.44
CA GLY A 161 16.04 3.45 -29.20
C GLY A 161 16.69 4.82 -28.94
N TYR A 162 17.58 4.97 -27.95
CA TYR A 162 18.27 6.24 -27.71
C TYR A 162 19.77 6.08 -27.66
N PHE A 163 20.36 5.77 -28.78
CA PHE A 163 21.80 5.88 -28.97
C PHE A 163 22.16 7.36 -29.17
N MET A 164 22.59 8.03 -28.09
CA MET A 164 23.10 9.38 -28.21
C MET A 164 24.54 9.31 -28.72
N ASP A 165 24.74 9.56 -30.00
CA ASP A 165 26.05 9.60 -30.61
C ASP A 165 26.80 10.84 -30.08
N LYS A 166 27.82 10.55 -29.24
CA LYS A 166 28.69 11.60 -28.67
C LYS A 166 29.35 12.43 -29.77
N LYS A 167 29.73 11.79 -30.89
CA LYS A 167 30.35 12.48 -32.03
C LYS A 167 29.38 13.51 -32.63
N LYS A 168 28.13 13.13 -32.82
CA LYS A 168 27.10 14.00 -33.38
C LYS A 168 26.77 15.18 -32.44
N VAL A 169 26.77 14.97 -31.12
CA VAL A 169 26.60 16.06 -30.14
C VAL A 169 27.74 17.06 -30.24
N MET A 170 29.00 16.58 -30.31
CA MET A 170 30.17 17.46 -30.42
C MET A 170 30.25 18.16 -31.78
N GLU A 171 29.91 17.49 -32.87
CA GLU A 171 29.81 18.11 -34.20
C GLU A 171 28.82 19.29 -34.20
N LEU A 172 27.62 19.10 -33.65
CA LEU A 172 26.61 20.15 -33.55
C LEU A 172 27.07 21.29 -32.62
N ARG A 173 27.83 20.94 -31.55
CA ARG A 173 28.42 21.94 -30.65
C ARG A 173 29.47 22.78 -31.36
N ASN A 174 30.36 22.16 -32.14
CA ASN A 174 31.41 22.85 -32.94
C ASN A 174 30.83 23.74 -34.05
N ARG A 175 29.62 23.42 -34.52
CA ARG A 175 28.84 24.28 -35.41
C ARG A 175 28.19 25.49 -34.71
N GLY A 176 28.46 25.70 -33.41
CA GLY A 176 27.95 26.84 -32.63
C GLY A 176 26.56 26.65 -32.03
N LEU A 177 25.94 25.45 -32.09
CA LEU A 177 24.62 25.27 -31.53
C LEU A 177 24.68 25.25 -29.97
N SER A 178 23.67 25.87 -29.34
CA SER A 178 23.50 25.79 -27.90
C SER A 178 23.10 24.37 -27.46
N ALA A 179 23.42 23.98 -26.22
CA ALA A 179 23.02 22.68 -25.68
C ALA A 179 21.50 22.43 -25.75
N ARG A 180 20.70 23.47 -25.64
CA ARG A 180 19.24 23.40 -25.76
C ARG A 180 18.80 23.12 -27.21
N ALA A 181 19.46 23.76 -28.19
CA ALA A 181 19.20 23.51 -29.61
C ALA A 181 19.61 22.09 -30.00
N ILE A 182 20.80 21.64 -29.56
CA ILE A 182 21.28 20.25 -29.77
C ILE A 182 20.28 19.24 -29.18
N ALA A 183 19.81 19.44 -27.96
CA ALA A 183 18.82 18.58 -27.31
C ALA A 183 17.50 18.49 -28.13
N LYS A 184 17.03 19.61 -28.65
CA LYS A 184 15.85 19.68 -29.51
C LYS A 184 16.06 18.96 -30.86
N THR A 185 17.22 19.15 -31.50
CA THR A 185 17.56 18.52 -32.78
C THR A 185 17.70 16.98 -32.65
N ILE A 186 18.27 16.50 -31.55
CA ILE A 186 18.43 15.07 -31.29
C ILE A 186 17.16 14.45 -30.69
N GLY A 187 16.19 15.27 -30.23
CA GLY A 187 14.93 14.82 -29.60
C GLY A 187 15.13 14.30 -28.18
N CYS A 188 16.05 14.86 -27.38
CA CYS A 188 16.36 14.42 -26.01
C CYS A 188 16.20 15.54 -24.98
N SER A 189 16.29 15.21 -23.71
CA SER A 189 16.42 16.23 -22.65
C SER A 189 17.80 16.88 -22.69
N ILE A 190 17.91 18.10 -22.15
CA ILE A 190 19.16 18.88 -22.17
C ILE A 190 20.28 18.27 -21.31
N THR A 191 19.95 17.60 -20.21
CA THR A 191 20.89 17.06 -19.23
C THR A 191 21.95 16.10 -19.83
N PRO A 192 21.59 15.11 -20.68
CA PRO A 192 22.57 14.26 -21.33
C PRO A 192 23.51 15.01 -22.28
N VAL A 193 23.01 16.04 -22.96
CA VAL A 193 23.84 16.88 -23.86
C VAL A 193 24.87 17.65 -23.07
N LEU A 194 24.47 18.31 -21.98
CA LEU A 194 25.38 19.04 -21.09
C LEU A 194 26.45 18.11 -20.49
N ARG A 195 26.09 16.88 -20.13
CA ARG A 195 27.05 15.90 -19.63
C ARG A 195 28.11 15.53 -20.67
N ILE A 196 27.71 15.29 -21.92
CA ILE A 196 28.65 14.97 -23.00
C ILE A 196 29.60 16.15 -23.27
N ILE A 197 29.07 17.38 -23.31
CA ILE A 197 29.86 18.59 -23.50
C ILE A 197 30.87 18.73 -22.37
N LYS A 198 30.47 18.56 -21.09
CA LYS A 198 31.37 18.63 -19.94
C LYS A 198 32.45 17.56 -19.96
N GLU A 199 32.09 16.28 -20.21
CA GLU A 199 33.05 15.17 -20.29
C GLU A 199 34.15 15.39 -21.36
N ASN A 200 33.86 16.15 -22.43
CA ASN A 200 34.88 16.46 -23.45
C ASN A 200 35.62 17.77 -23.20
N SER A 201 35.10 18.67 -22.36
CA SER A 201 35.82 19.91 -21.95
C SER A 201 36.90 19.62 -20.90
N ASP A 202 36.72 18.57 -20.07
CA ASP A 202 37.67 18.15 -19.05
C ASP A 202 38.79 17.25 -19.62
N SER A 203 38.80 17.00 -20.95
CA SER A 203 39.76 16.11 -21.65
C SER A 203 40.74 16.89 -22.56
N ILE A 204 40.78 18.21 -22.47
CA ILE A 204 41.72 19.14 -23.11
C ILE A 204 42.47 19.88 -22.01
#